data_748fdd7ed119545bcfb9d44868bcf639
#
_entry.id   748fdd7ed119545bcfb9d44868bcf639
#
_cell.length_a   1.000
_cell.length_b   1.000
_cell.length_c   1.000
_cell.angle_alpha   90.00
_cell.angle_beta   90.00
_cell.angle_gamma   90.00
#
_symmetry.space_group_name_H-M   'P 1'
#
loop_
_entity.id
_entity.type
_entity.pdbx_description
1 polymer ?
#
loop_
_entity_poly.entity_id
_entity_poly.type
_entity_poly.pdbx_seq_one_letter_code
_entity_poly.pdbx_strand_id
1 'polypeptide(L)' 'MEWVNEDRKVARRIVLLLNDIERNGNEGLGKPEALRNRLSGYWSRRITEKDRLIYRFDENTIYIAACKGHYD' A
#
# COMPACT_ATOMS: atom_id res chain seq x y z
N MET A 1 -17.81 -10.09 15.57
CA MET A 1 -16.95 -10.90 14.75
C MET A 1 -15.58 -10.30 14.65
N GLU A 2 -14.61 -11.12 14.93
CA GLU A 2 -13.25 -10.65 15.09
C GLU A 2 -12.65 -10.14 13.80
N TRP A 3 -12.88 -10.86 12.74
CA TRP A 3 -12.26 -10.46 11.49
C TRP A 3 -12.86 -9.17 10.94
N VAL A 4 -14.08 -8.84 11.36
CA VAL A 4 -14.67 -7.56 11.00
C VAL A 4 -13.89 -6.42 11.62
N ASN A 5 -13.44 -6.60 12.86
CA ASN A 5 -12.62 -5.58 13.51
C ASN A 5 -11.25 -5.46 12.83
N GLU A 6 -10.70 -6.59 12.42
CA GLU A 6 -9.45 -6.57 11.72
C GLU A 6 -9.59 -5.88 10.37
N ASP A 7 -10.71 -6.13 9.69
CA ASP A 7 -10.98 -5.46 8.42
C ASP A 7 -11.03 -3.96 8.58
N ARG A 8 -11.63 -3.48 9.67
CA ARG A 8 -11.70 -2.05 9.90
C ARG A 8 -10.33 -1.44 10.14
N LYS A 9 -9.51 -2.13 10.89
CA LYS A 9 -8.15 -1.65 11.13
C LYS A 9 -7.34 -1.61 9.85
N VAL A 10 -7.47 -2.66 9.06
CA VAL A 10 -6.78 -2.73 7.78
C VAL A 10 -7.28 -1.63 6.87
N ALA A 11 -8.58 -1.43 6.79
CA ALA A 11 -9.15 -0.40 5.95
C ALA A 11 -8.65 0.98 6.37
N ARG A 12 -8.60 1.26 7.66
CA ARG A 12 -8.10 2.53 8.14
C ARG A 12 -6.64 2.73 7.78
N ARG A 13 -5.87 1.68 7.91
CA ARG A 13 -4.45 1.73 7.58
C ARG A 13 -4.27 2.03 6.10
N ILE A 14 -5.06 1.40 5.25
CA ILE A 14 -5.00 1.63 3.83
C ILE A 14 -5.33 3.08 3.50
N VAL A 15 -6.38 3.61 4.12
CA VAL A 15 -6.74 5.01 3.90
C VAL A 15 -5.61 5.94 4.32
N LEU A 16 -4.98 5.66 5.45
CA LEU A 16 -3.85 6.47 5.90
C LEU A 16 -2.71 6.41 4.89
N LEU A 17 -2.44 5.23 4.36
CA LEU A 17 -1.39 5.07 3.37
C LEU A 17 -1.71 5.83 2.08
N LEU A 18 -2.96 5.74 1.63
CA LEU A 18 -3.36 6.45 0.42
C LEU A 18 -3.22 7.95 0.59
N ASN A 19 -3.63 8.47 1.74
CA ASN A 19 -3.47 9.89 2.01
C ASN A 19 -2.02 10.29 2.06
N ASP A 20 -1.19 9.43 2.61
CA ASP A 20 0.23 9.72 2.70
C ASP A 20 0.89 9.69 1.33
N ILE A 21 0.46 8.78 0.46
CA ILE A 21 0.96 8.73 -0.90
C ILE A 21 0.64 10.04 -1.62
N GLU A 22 -0.56 10.55 -1.45
CA GLU A 22 -0.93 11.83 -2.06
C GLU A 22 -0.03 12.97 -1.60
N ARG A 23 0.34 12.95 -0.33
CA ARG A 23 1.15 14.02 0.23
C ARG A 23 2.63 13.88 -0.07
N ASN A 24 3.13 12.68 0.10
CA ASN A 24 4.57 12.46 0.16
C ASN A 24 5.11 11.63 -0.98
N GLY A 25 4.25 11.17 -1.87
CA GLY A 25 4.69 10.38 -3.00
C GLY A 25 5.27 9.05 -2.55
N ASN A 26 6.55 8.84 -2.84
CA ASN A 26 7.20 7.58 -2.54
C ASN A 26 8.01 7.61 -1.26
N GLU A 27 7.61 8.48 -0.34
CA GLU A 27 8.22 8.55 0.98
C GLU A 27 7.13 8.53 2.03
N GLY A 28 7.49 8.23 3.26
CA GLY A 28 6.56 8.33 4.35
C GLY A 28 6.20 7.01 4.99
N LEU A 29 4.92 6.85 5.31
CA LEU A 29 4.45 5.74 6.12
C LEU A 29 4.57 4.40 5.43
N GLY A 30 4.81 3.36 6.22
CA GLY A 30 4.76 2.00 5.72
C GLY A 30 5.98 1.54 4.97
N LYS A 31 7.09 2.24 5.11
CA LYS A 31 8.36 1.88 4.48
C LYS A 31 8.21 1.66 2.98
N PRO A 32 7.96 2.73 2.22
CA PRO A 32 7.80 2.60 0.77
C PRO A 32 9.03 1.98 0.13
N GLU A 33 8.81 1.01 -0.73
CA GLU A 33 9.88 0.31 -1.43
C GLU A 33 9.54 0.17 -2.90
N ALA A 34 10.49 0.48 -3.76
CA ALA A 34 10.32 0.26 -5.19
C ALA A 34 10.42 -1.22 -5.49
N LEU A 35 9.54 -1.71 -6.32
CA LEU A 35 9.52 -3.11 -6.70
C LEU A 35 10.29 -3.32 -8.00
N ARG A 36 10.61 -4.58 -8.29
CA ARG A 36 11.47 -4.93 -9.41
C ARG A 36 10.81 -5.98 -10.29
N ASN A 37 11.47 -6.25 -11.41
CA ASN A 37 11.06 -7.30 -12.34
C ASN A 37 9.67 -7.02 -12.87
N ARG A 38 8.75 -7.95 -12.70
CA ARG A 38 7.40 -7.79 -13.24
C ARG A 38 6.68 -6.58 -12.69
N LEU A 39 7.04 -6.19 -11.48
CA LEU A 39 6.37 -5.07 -10.82
C LEU A 39 7.21 -3.80 -10.88
N SER A 40 8.16 -3.74 -11.78
CA SER A 40 8.94 -2.55 -11.99
C SER A 40 8.01 -1.36 -12.26
N GLY A 41 8.27 -0.26 -11.58
CA GLY A 41 7.39 0.90 -11.65
C GLY A 41 6.35 0.95 -10.57
N TYR A 42 6.16 -0.14 -9.86
CA TYR A 42 5.27 -0.17 -8.71
C TYR A 42 6.05 -0.04 -7.42
N TRP A 43 5.33 0.30 -6.37
CA TRP A 43 5.88 0.47 -5.03
C TRP A 43 5.04 -0.33 -4.05
N SER A 44 5.63 -0.62 -2.91
CA SER A 44 4.88 -1.27 -1.84
C SER A 44 5.00 -0.49 -0.56
N ARG A 45 3.96 -0.52 0.24
CA ARG A 45 3.96 0.00 1.60
C ARG A 45 3.35 -1.05 2.50
N ARG A 46 3.84 -1.12 3.73
CA ARG A 46 3.34 -2.11 4.68
C ARG A 46 1.99 -1.71 5.23
N ILE A 47 1.04 -2.61 5.13
CA ILE A 47 -0.25 -2.47 5.79
C ILE A 47 -0.16 -3.10 7.18
N THR A 48 0.28 -4.35 7.21
CA THR A 48 0.56 -5.10 8.42
C THR A 48 1.90 -5.78 8.25
N GLU A 49 2.27 -6.63 9.17
CA GLU A 49 3.51 -7.39 9.01
C GLU A 49 3.48 -8.30 7.80
N LYS A 50 2.30 -8.78 7.48
CA LYS A 50 2.14 -9.74 6.38
C LYS A 50 1.70 -9.09 5.09
N ASP A 51 0.93 -8.05 5.18
CA ASP A 51 0.24 -7.51 4.01
C ASP A 51 0.89 -6.24 3.51
N ARG A 52 0.83 -6.06 2.22
CA ARG A 52 1.41 -4.90 1.55
C ARG A 52 0.40 -4.26 0.63
N LEU A 53 0.49 -2.96 0.52
CA LEU A 53 -0.24 -2.21 -0.49
C LEU A 53 0.71 -2.04 -1.68
N ILE A 54 0.35 -2.65 -2.80
CA ILE A 54 1.14 -2.56 -4.03
C ILE A 54 0.47 -1.53 -4.93
N TYR A 55 1.20 -0.51 -5.30
CA TYR A 55 0.60 0.60 -6.01
C TYR A 55 1.62 1.28 -6.91
N ARG A 56 1.09 2.08 -7.83
CA ARG A 56 1.87 3.10 -8.51
C ARG A 56 1.01 4.34 -8.60
N PHE A 57 1.61 5.48 -8.81
CA PHE A 57 0.79 6.66 -8.99
C PHE A 57 1.33 7.51 -10.11
N ASP A 58 0.41 8.21 -10.71
CA ASP A 58 0.64 9.12 -11.80
C ASP A 58 0.22 10.50 -11.31
N GLU A 59 0.17 11.47 -12.20
CA GLU A 59 -0.07 12.86 -11.81
C GLU A 59 -1.27 13.03 -10.89
N ASN A 60 -2.37 12.37 -11.18
CA ASN A 60 -3.58 12.55 -10.40
C ASN A 60 -4.24 11.26 -9.97
N THR A 61 -3.59 10.13 -10.16
CA THR A 61 -4.25 8.85 -9.96
C THR A 61 -3.33 7.88 -9.24
N ILE A 62 -3.88 7.20 -8.25
CA ILE A 62 -3.20 6.10 -7.58
C ILE A 62 -3.82 4.81 -8.09
N TYR A 63 -2.97 3.93 -8.61
CA TYR A 63 -3.40 2.64 -9.14
C TYR A 63 -3.00 1.57 -8.14
N ILE A 64 -3.98 0.83 -7.66
CA ILE A 64 -3.74 -0.20 -6.67
C ILE A 64 -3.75 -1.55 -7.34
N ALA A 65 -2.65 -2.28 -7.25
CA ALA A 65 -2.54 -3.60 -7.83
C ALA A 65 -2.94 -4.68 -6.84
N ALA A 66 -2.65 -4.48 -5.57
CA ALA A 66 -2.98 -5.47 -4.56
C ALA A 66 -2.93 -4.86 -3.18
N CYS A 67 -3.64 -5.46 -2.25
CA CYS A 67 -3.71 -4.98 -0.88
C CYS A 67 -3.43 -6.06 0.15
N LYS A 68 -2.88 -7.19 -0.25
CA LYS A 68 -2.63 -8.24 0.73
C LYS A 68 -1.59 -9.21 0.23
N GLY A 69 -1.13 -10.06 1.15
CA GLY A 69 -0.16 -11.07 0.83
C GLY A 69 1.21 -10.47 0.62
N HIS A 70 2.09 -11.26 0.10
CA HIS A 70 3.40 -10.78 -0.27
C HIS A 70 3.67 -11.13 -1.73
N TYR A 71 4.51 -10.35 -2.33
CA TYR A 71 4.89 -10.54 -3.72
C TYR A 71 6.38 -10.77 -3.81
N ASP A 72 6.72 -11.69 -4.64
CA ASP A 72 8.13 -11.97 -4.89
C ASP A 72 8.66 -11.18 -6.03
#